data_86aee1bada250a4f453c100ff0619036
#
_entry.id   86aee1bada250a4f453c100ff0619036
#
_cell.length_a   1.000
_cell.length_b   1.000
_cell.length_c   1.000
_cell.angle_alpha   90.00
_cell.angle_beta   90.00
_cell.angle_gamma   90.00
#
_symmetry.space_group_name_H-M   'P 1'
#
loop_
_entity.id
_entity.type
_entity.pdbx_description
1 polymer ?
#
loop_
_entity_poly.entity_id
_entity_poly.type
_entity_poly.pdbx_seq_one_letter_code
_entity_poly.pdbx_strand_id
1 'polypeptide(L)'
;GETMFTTSDIGWVVGHSYIIYGPLIAGMTTIMYEGVPIRPDAGIWWKIVQNHKVTVMFTAPTAIRVLKKQDPAYLKKYDISSLRYLFLAGEPLDEPTHVWISEALQKPVIDHYWQTETGWAILTCAPGVEKTPTKFGSPSFPAYGYNLRLLHEATGQEVGNNEKGVVTVIPPLPPGCMSTVWGQDERFVQTYFTSFKDKMVYTTFDWGIRDDDGYYFILGRTDDVINVAGHRLGTREIEEAVSSHPNIAEVAVVGIADQLKGQVPMAFAVVKDPSRT
;
A
#
# COMPACT_ATOMS: atom_id res chain seq x y z
N GLY A 1 -14.54 13.61 -20.44
CA GLY A 1 -14.44 13.50 -19.00
C GLY A 1 -13.55 12.33 -18.61
N GLU A 2 -13.12 12.33 -17.36
CA GLU A 2 -12.33 11.21 -16.80
C GLU A 2 -13.26 10.10 -16.36
N THR A 3 -12.84 8.84 -16.51
CA THR A 3 -13.54 7.66 -15.99
C THR A 3 -12.64 6.89 -15.05
N MET A 4 -13.09 6.71 -13.82
CA MET A 4 -12.35 5.97 -12.78
C MET A 4 -12.96 4.60 -12.55
N PHE A 5 -12.10 3.59 -12.48
CA PHE A 5 -12.46 2.22 -12.13
C PHE A 5 -11.63 1.76 -10.93
N THR A 6 -12.27 1.69 -9.78
CA THR A 6 -11.68 1.18 -8.55
C THR A 6 -12.24 -0.20 -8.26
N THR A 7 -11.37 -1.20 -8.16
CA THR A 7 -11.77 -2.62 -8.07
C THR A 7 -11.94 -3.12 -6.63
N SER A 8 -11.95 -2.22 -5.66
CA SER A 8 -12.10 -2.55 -4.25
C SER A 8 -13.56 -2.70 -3.84
N ASP A 9 -13.77 -3.29 -2.67
CA ASP A 9 -15.07 -3.44 -2.05
C ASP A 9 -15.55 -2.12 -1.42
N ILE A 10 -16.83 -1.79 -1.58
CA ILE A 10 -17.45 -0.60 -0.98
C ILE A 10 -17.61 -0.71 0.54
N GLY A 11 -17.43 -1.89 1.12
CA GLY A 11 -17.37 -2.12 2.57
C GLY A 11 -16.10 -1.58 3.23
N TRP A 12 -15.07 -1.24 2.43
CA TRP A 12 -13.84 -0.61 2.89
C TRP A 12 -13.84 0.89 2.58
N VAL A 13 -13.05 1.65 3.34
CA VAL A 13 -12.92 3.10 3.10
C VAL A 13 -12.43 3.43 1.69
N VAL A 14 -11.64 2.55 1.08
CA VAL A 14 -11.20 2.72 -0.32
C VAL A 14 -12.38 2.78 -1.28
N GLY A 15 -13.43 2.01 -1.07
CA GLY A 15 -14.66 2.10 -1.85
C GLY A 15 -15.37 3.43 -1.65
N HIS A 16 -15.41 3.93 -0.42
CA HIS A 16 -15.96 5.25 -0.12
C HIS A 16 -15.17 6.36 -0.78
N SER A 17 -13.86 6.40 -0.59
CA SER A 17 -12.99 7.47 -1.11
C SER A 17 -12.85 7.43 -2.63
N TYR A 18 -12.62 6.25 -3.23
CA TYR A 18 -12.18 6.11 -4.62
C TYR A 18 -13.19 5.48 -5.59
N ILE A 19 -14.33 4.96 -5.09
CA ILE A 19 -15.47 4.60 -5.96
C ILE A 19 -16.53 5.70 -5.91
N ILE A 20 -16.87 6.20 -4.70
CA ILE A 20 -18.04 7.05 -4.52
C ILE A 20 -17.64 8.53 -4.45
N TYR A 21 -16.99 8.95 -3.35
CA TYR A 21 -16.88 10.39 -3.05
C TYR A 21 -15.87 11.11 -3.94
N GLY A 22 -14.64 10.62 -4.02
CA GLY A 22 -13.57 11.29 -4.76
C GLY A 22 -13.89 11.49 -6.23
N PRO A 23 -14.23 10.44 -6.99
CA PRO A 23 -14.56 10.58 -8.41
C PRO A 23 -15.76 11.50 -8.65
N LEU A 24 -16.83 11.36 -7.87
CA LEU A 24 -18.05 12.16 -8.07
C LEU A 24 -17.83 13.64 -7.72
N ILE A 25 -17.09 13.95 -6.65
CA ILE A 25 -16.73 15.33 -6.30
C ILE A 25 -15.84 15.94 -7.40
N ALA A 26 -14.95 15.15 -7.99
CA ALA A 26 -14.10 15.58 -9.10
C ALA A 26 -14.84 15.67 -10.45
N GLY A 27 -16.13 15.36 -10.51
CA GLY A 27 -16.92 15.34 -11.75
C GLY A 27 -16.53 14.24 -12.73
N MET A 28 -15.95 13.15 -12.22
CA MET A 28 -15.59 11.96 -13.00
C MET A 28 -16.76 10.99 -13.12
N THR A 29 -16.75 10.20 -14.20
CA THR A 29 -17.53 8.97 -14.23
C THR A 29 -16.85 7.93 -13.34
N THR A 30 -17.61 7.23 -12.51
CA THR A 30 -17.10 6.13 -11.70
C THR A 30 -17.76 4.82 -12.10
N ILE A 31 -17.00 3.73 -12.03
CA ILE A 31 -17.46 2.38 -12.32
C ILE A 31 -17.45 1.58 -11.02
N MET A 32 -18.60 1.02 -10.68
CA MET A 32 -18.74 0.04 -9.61
C MET A 32 -19.01 -1.33 -10.25
N TYR A 33 -18.13 -2.28 -10.00
CA TYR A 33 -18.19 -3.62 -10.56
C TYR A 33 -18.38 -4.66 -9.47
N GLU A 34 -19.48 -5.40 -9.56
CA GLU A 34 -19.76 -6.54 -8.68
C GLU A 34 -19.15 -7.82 -9.27
N GLY A 35 -17.91 -8.11 -8.88
CA GLY A 35 -17.22 -9.29 -9.39
C GLY A 35 -15.75 -9.35 -8.98
N VAL A 36 -15.09 -10.43 -9.35
CA VAL A 36 -13.68 -10.69 -9.06
C VAL A 36 -12.81 -10.61 -10.33
N PRO A 37 -11.49 -10.39 -10.21
CA PRO A 37 -10.62 -10.07 -11.36
C PRO A 37 -10.48 -11.19 -12.40
N ILE A 38 -10.85 -12.43 -12.06
CA ILE A 38 -10.66 -13.62 -12.91
C ILE A 38 -11.98 -14.28 -13.34
N ARG A 39 -13.12 -13.65 -13.11
CA ARG A 39 -14.42 -14.18 -13.54
C ARG A 39 -15.20 -13.15 -14.35
N PRO A 40 -15.79 -13.54 -15.49
CA PRO A 40 -15.83 -14.89 -16.09
C PRO A 40 -14.47 -15.38 -16.60
N ASP A 41 -13.53 -14.48 -16.91
CA ASP A 41 -12.14 -14.75 -17.25
C ASP A 41 -11.22 -13.61 -16.79
N ALA A 42 -9.92 -13.80 -16.84
CA ALA A 42 -8.91 -12.82 -16.39
C ALA A 42 -8.80 -11.56 -17.27
N GLY A 43 -9.59 -11.47 -18.32
CA GLY A 43 -9.69 -10.29 -19.18
C GLY A 43 -10.81 -9.31 -18.77
N ILE A 44 -11.63 -9.67 -17.78
CA ILE A 44 -12.82 -8.89 -17.45
C ILE A 44 -12.52 -7.41 -17.12
N TRP A 45 -11.49 -7.14 -16.36
CA TRP A 45 -11.12 -5.75 -16.03
C TRP A 45 -10.68 -4.96 -17.26
N TRP A 46 -9.90 -5.58 -18.14
CA TRP A 46 -9.43 -4.98 -19.38
C TRP A 46 -10.60 -4.74 -20.37
N LYS A 47 -11.59 -5.64 -20.37
CA LYS A 47 -12.85 -5.44 -21.10
C LYS A 47 -13.62 -4.23 -20.57
N ILE A 48 -13.68 -4.05 -19.25
CA ILE A 48 -14.30 -2.87 -18.62
C ILE A 48 -13.55 -1.61 -19.03
N VAL A 49 -12.21 -1.63 -18.97
CA VAL A 49 -11.37 -0.50 -19.41
C VAL A 49 -11.69 -0.12 -20.84
N GLN A 50 -11.74 -1.08 -21.76
CA GLN A 50 -12.07 -0.84 -23.17
C GLN A 50 -13.47 -0.26 -23.36
N ASN A 51 -14.47 -0.92 -22.77
CA ASN A 51 -15.88 -0.62 -23.02
C ASN A 51 -16.31 0.74 -22.45
N HIS A 52 -15.74 1.11 -21.29
CA HIS A 52 -16.09 2.35 -20.60
C HIS A 52 -15.02 3.44 -20.72
N LYS A 53 -13.98 3.19 -21.54
CA LYS A 53 -12.89 4.15 -21.76
C LYS A 53 -12.29 4.65 -20.45
N VAL A 54 -12.00 3.71 -19.55
CA VAL A 54 -11.40 4.01 -18.23
C VAL A 54 -10.08 4.74 -18.44
N THR A 55 -9.91 5.85 -17.73
CA THR A 55 -8.70 6.69 -17.79
C THR A 55 -7.81 6.52 -16.57
N VAL A 56 -8.40 6.20 -15.43
CA VAL A 56 -7.70 5.96 -14.16
C VAL A 56 -8.22 4.67 -13.53
N MET A 57 -7.32 3.78 -13.16
CA MET A 57 -7.64 2.55 -12.46
C MET A 57 -6.98 2.53 -11.08
N PHE A 58 -7.68 2.01 -10.08
CA PHE A 58 -7.19 1.85 -8.72
C PHE A 58 -7.47 0.41 -8.25
N THR A 59 -6.45 -0.28 -7.75
CA THR A 59 -6.59 -1.67 -7.28
C THR A 59 -5.60 -2.00 -6.16
N ALA A 60 -5.53 -3.27 -5.77
CA ALA A 60 -4.59 -3.75 -4.76
C ALA A 60 -3.49 -4.63 -5.38
N PRO A 61 -2.27 -4.64 -4.83
CA PRO A 61 -1.18 -5.51 -5.27
C PRO A 61 -1.55 -6.99 -5.34
N THR A 62 -2.30 -7.51 -4.36
CA THR A 62 -2.79 -8.90 -4.39
C THR A 62 -3.60 -9.21 -5.66
N ALA A 63 -4.48 -8.32 -6.09
CA ALA A 63 -5.25 -8.52 -7.32
C ALA A 63 -4.34 -8.56 -8.56
N ILE A 64 -3.31 -7.74 -8.60
CA ILE A 64 -2.30 -7.76 -9.67
C ILE A 64 -1.50 -9.06 -9.64
N ARG A 65 -1.12 -9.57 -8.46
CA ARG A 65 -0.44 -10.88 -8.34
C ARG A 65 -1.33 -12.03 -8.84
N VAL A 66 -2.63 -11.97 -8.59
CA VAL A 66 -3.60 -12.95 -9.14
C VAL A 66 -3.63 -12.88 -10.67
N LEU A 67 -3.68 -11.68 -11.25
CA LEU A 67 -3.65 -11.50 -12.71
C LEU A 67 -2.32 -11.92 -13.32
N LYS A 68 -1.19 -11.70 -12.63
CA LYS A 68 0.15 -12.13 -13.08
C LYS A 68 0.25 -13.65 -13.25
N LYS A 69 -0.52 -14.43 -12.48
CA LYS A 69 -0.57 -15.89 -12.58
C LYS A 69 -1.45 -16.38 -13.77
N GLN A 70 -2.16 -15.49 -14.45
CA GLN A 70 -3.04 -15.83 -15.57
C GLN A 70 -2.32 -15.74 -16.93
N ASP A 71 -2.94 -16.26 -17.99
CA ASP A 71 -2.42 -16.15 -19.36
C ASP A 71 -2.30 -14.67 -19.77
N PRO A 72 -1.10 -14.19 -20.13
CA PRO A 72 -0.88 -12.81 -20.59
C PRO A 72 -1.73 -12.40 -21.79
N ALA A 73 -2.25 -13.36 -22.57
CA ALA A 73 -3.13 -13.10 -23.70
C ALA A 73 -4.41 -12.34 -23.28
N TYR A 74 -4.90 -12.55 -22.06
CA TYR A 74 -6.08 -11.84 -21.56
C TYR A 74 -5.91 -10.33 -21.52
N LEU A 75 -4.75 -9.83 -21.11
CA LEU A 75 -4.45 -8.40 -21.10
C LEU A 75 -4.35 -7.85 -22.52
N LYS A 76 -3.72 -8.59 -23.44
CA LYS A 76 -3.50 -8.18 -24.84
C LYS A 76 -4.77 -8.20 -25.70
N LYS A 77 -5.83 -8.86 -25.22
CA LYS A 77 -7.09 -9.04 -25.95
C LYS A 77 -7.89 -7.75 -26.11
N TYR A 78 -7.69 -6.78 -25.22
CA TYR A 78 -8.52 -5.59 -25.11
C TYR A 78 -7.73 -4.30 -25.35
N ASP A 79 -8.39 -3.30 -25.92
CA ASP A 79 -7.84 -1.96 -26.09
C ASP A 79 -7.85 -1.18 -24.76
N ILE A 80 -6.69 -1.04 -24.16
CA ILE A 80 -6.48 -0.25 -22.93
C ILE A 80 -5.85 1.12 -23.20
N SER A 81 -5.90 1.62 -24.43
CA SER A 81 -5.27 2.89 -24.81
C SER A 81 -5.79 4.09 -24.02
N SER A 82 -7.06 4.05 -23.59
CA SER A 82 -7.68 5.07 -22.74
C SER A 82 -7.08 5.15 -21.34
N LEU A 83 -6.53 4.05 -20.79
CA LEU A 83 -5.94 4.01 -19.47
C LEU A 83 -4.65 4.83 -19.43
N ARG A 84 -4.59 5.79 -18.52
CA ARG A 84 -3.42 6.66 -18.34
C ARG A 84 -2.60 6.30 -17.12
N TYR A 85 -3.27 5.91 -16.03
CA TYR A 85 -2.64 5.62 -14.74
C TYR A 85 -3.28 4.42 -14.08
N LEU A 86 -2.44 3.59 -13.44
CA LEU A 86 -2.86 2.57 -12.50
C LEU A 86 -2.29 2.92 -11.12
N PHE A 87 -3.15 3.08 -10.11
CA PHE A 87 -2.77 3.23 -8.71
C PHE A 87 -2.95 1.92 -7.98
N LEU A 88 -2.01 1.60 -7.08
CA LEU A 88 -2.02 0.40 -6.26
C LEU A 88 -1.89 0.79 -4.78
N ALA A 89 -2.76 0.24 -3.94
CA ALA A 89 -2.72 0.50 -2.50
C ALA A 89 -3.31 -0.66 -1.68
N GLY A 90 -3.20 -0.53 -0.34
CA GLY A 90 -3.78 -1.45 0.64
C GLY A 90 -2.78 -2.43 1.24
N GLU A 91 -1.72 -2.70 0.54
CA GLU A 91 -0.58 -3.48 0.97
C GLU A 91 0.67 -3.01 0.23
N PRO A 92 1.86 -3.32 0.72
CA PRO A 92 3.08 -2.93 0.02
C PRO A 92 3.20 -3.57 -1.36
N LEU A 93 3.55 -2.75 -2.33
CA LEU A 93 3.81 -3.18 -3.69
C LEU A 93 5.26 -3.68 -3.80
N ASP A 94 5.43 -4.99 -3.95
CA ASP A 94 6.75 -5.57 -4.17
C ASP A 94 7.31 -5.18 -5.54
N GLU A 95 8.62 -4.99 -5.61
CA GLU A 95 9.29 -4.56 -6.85
C GLU A 95 9.02 -5.50 -8.04
N PRO A 96 9.09 -6.86 -7.91
CA PRO A 96 8.81 -7.74 -9.03
C PRO A 96 7.39 -7.64 -9.58
N THR A 97 6.41 -7.33 -8.75
CA THR A 97 5.02 -7.11 -9.18
C THR A 97 4.89 -5.74 -9.84
N HIS A 98 5.53 -4.71 -9.28
CA HIS A 98 5.54 -3.35 -9.84
C HIS A 98 6.16 -3.32 -11.24
N VAL A 99 7.34 -3.92 -11.40
CA VAL A 99 8.02 -4.05 -12.70
C VAL A 99 7.13 -4.77 -13.71
N TRP A 100 6.62 -5.95 -13.33
CA TRP A 100 5.79 -6.76 -14.22
C TRP A 100 4.58 -6.01 -14.75
N ILE A 101 3.80 -5.36 -13.87
CA ILE A 101 2.58 -4.68 -14.31
C ILE A 101 2.89 -3.41 -15.12
N SER A 102 3.97 -2.70 -14.81
CA SER A 102 4.42 -1.53 -15.56
C SER A 102 4.81 -1.92 -16.99
N GLU A 103 5.54 -3.02 -17.15
CA GLU A 103 5.91 -3.56 -18.46
C GLU A 103 4.70 -4.09 -19.23
N ALA A 104 3.79 -4.79 -18.54
CA ALA A 104 2.59 -5.37 -19.17
C ALA A 104 1.62 -4.31 -19.70
N LEU A 105 1.43 -3.22 -18.96
CA LEU A 105 0.52 -2.14 -19.32
C LEU A 105 1.18 -1.08 -20.22
N GLN A 106 2.48 -0.89 -20.15
CA GLN A 106 3.20 0.25 -20.74
C GLN A 106 2.59 1.59 -20.31
N LYS A 107 2.18 1.68 -19.04
CA LYS A 107 1.56 2.85 -18.43
C LYS A 107 2.21 3.11 -17.06
N PRO A 108 2.19 4.35 -16.56
CA PRO A 108 2.61 4.65 -15.22
C PRO A 108 1.79 3.86 -14.18
N VAL A 109 2.51 3.13 -13.32
CA VAL A 109 1.96 2.43 -12.17
C VAL A 109 2.47 3.13 -10.92
N ILE A 110 1.55 3.54 -10.06
CA ILE A 110 1.84 4.41 -8.93
C ILE A 110 1.49 3.66 -7.65
N ASP A 111 2.49 3.45 -6.82
CA ASP A 111 2.27 2.98 -5.44
C ASP A 111 1.68 4.11 -4.60
N HIS A 112 0.73 3.77 -3.72
CA HIS A 112 -0.12 4.72 -3.06
C HIS A 112 -0.31 4.28 -1.60
N TYR A 113 0.43 4.88 -0.70
CA TYR A 113 0.35 4.55 0.72
C TYR A 113 -0.64 5.45 1.43
N TRP A 114 -1.55 4.85 2.17
CA TRP A 114 -2.56 5.50 2.97
C TRP A 114 -3.11 4.56 4.05
N GLN A 115 -4.00 5.09 4.88
CA GLN A 115 -4.71 4.35 5.92
C GLN A 115 -6.20 4.70 5.87
N THR A 116 -7.03 3.84 6.46
CA THR A 116 -8.46 4.13 6.66
C THR A 116 -8.66 5.47 7.37
N GLU A 117 -7.82 5.76 8.36
CA GLU A 117 -7.84 6.95 9.19
C GLU A 117 -7.49 8.23 8.43
N THR A 118 -6.80 8.13 7.33
CA THR A 118 -6.41 9.30 6.52
C THR A 118 -7.35 9.59 5.37
N GLY A 119 -8.16 8.60 4.96
CA GLY A 119 -9.17 8.75 3.92
C GLY A 119 -8.64 8.90 2.50
N TRP A 120 -7.36 9.23 2.34
CA TRP A 120 -6.66 9.40 1.07
C TRP A 120 -5.13 9.27 1.25
N ALA A 121 -4.35 9.43 0.17
CA ALA A 121 -2.91 9.20 0.18
C ALA A 121 -2.14 10.05 1.18
N ILE A 122 -1.28 9.39 1.96
CA ILE A 122 -0.19 10.03 2.72
C ILE A 122 1.04 10.19 1.82
N LEU A 123 1.37 9.13 1.06
CA LEU A 123 2.47 9.12 0.09
C LEU A 123 1.93 8.66 -1.27
N THR A 124 2.29 9.38 -2.32
CA THR A 124 1.95 9.05 -3.71
C THR A 124 2.69 9.96 -4.68
N CYS A 125 2.69 9.62 -5.96
CA CYS A 125 2.93 10.59 -7.03
C CYS A 125 1.62 11.26 -7.44
N ALA A 126 1.69 12.54 -7.74
CA ALA A 126 0.55 13.34 -8.22
C ALA A 126 0.75 13.75 -9.69
N PRO A 127 0.61 12.82 -10.68
CA PRO A 127 0.97 13.10 -12.08
C PRO A 127 0.14 14.18 -12.76
N GLY A 128 -0.97 14.58 -12.15
CA GLY A 128 -1.77 15.71 -12.57
C GLY A 128 -1.19 17.07 -12.17
N VAL A 129 -0.26 17.08 -11.21
CA VAL A 129 0.41 18.29 -10.71
C VAL A 129 1.84 18.38 -11.24
N GLU A 130 2.60 17.28 -11.09
CA GLU A 130 3.98 17.21 -11.53
C GLU A 130 4.35 15.79 -11.99
N LYS A 131 5.32 15.73 -12.90
CA LYS A 131 5.89 14.46 -13.36
C LYS A 131 7.04 14.07 -12.45
N THR A 132 6.84 13.05 -11.65
CA THR A 132 7.86 12.48 -10.78
C THR A 132 8.31 11.14 -11.33
N PRO A 133 9.61 10.85 -11.42
CA PRO A 133 10.10 9.52 -11.76
C PRO A 133 9.59 8.48 -10.79
N THR A 134 9.19 7.32 -11.28
CA THR A 134 8.81 6.19 -10.43
C THR A 134 10.05 5.49 -9.90
N LYS A 135 10.09 5.25 -8.59
CA LYS A 135 11.09 4.38 -7.95
C LYS A 135 10.36 3.14 -7.44
N PHE A 136 10.71 1.97 -7.95
CA PHE A 136 10.03 0.71 -7.61
C PHE A 136 10.13 0.41 -6.10
N GLY A 137 9.03 -0.08 -5.52
CA GLY A 137 8.92 -0.35 -4.08
C GLY A 137 8.69 0.89 -3.22
N SER A 138 8.58 2.08 -3.82
CA SER A 138 8.36 3.33 -3.11
C SER A 138 7.01 3.96 -3.48
N PRO A 139 6.17 4.34 -2.51
CA PRO A 139 5.01 5.20 -2.72
C PRO A 139 5.40 6.68 -2.93
N SER A 140 6.66 6.97 -3.12
CA SER A 140 7.27 8.23 -3.53
C SER A 140 7.30 9.32 -2.46
N PHE A 141 6.46 10.35 -2.54
CA PHE A 141 6.58 11.56 -1.73
C PHE A 141 5.32 11.83 -0.91
N PRO A 142 5.43 12.63 0.18
CA PRO A 142 4.26 13.09 0.90
C PRO A 142 3.28 13.81 -0.04
N ALA A 143 2.02 13.38 0.00
CA ALA A 143 0.96 14.08 -0.71
C ALA A 143 0.80 15.50 -0.15
N TYR A 144 0.37 16.42 -1.01
CA TYR A 144 0.23 17.83 -0.64
C TYR A 144 -0.69 18.00 0.58
N GLY A 145 -0.19 18.75 1.57
CA GLY A 145 -0.86 18.95 2.85
C GLY A 145 -0.36 18.07 4.00
N TYR A 146 0.40 17.02 3.72
CA TYR A 146 1.02 16.22 4.77
C TYR A 146 2.42 16.72 5.15
N ASN A 147 2.61 16.98 6.44
CA ASN A 147 3.93 17.24 7.01
C ASN A 147 4.46 15.96 7.65
N LEU A 148 5.04 15.09 6.83
CA LEU A 148 5.49 13.77 7.23
C LEU A 148 6.88 13.83 7.87
N ARG A 149 7.09 13.02 8.94
CA ARG A 149 8.37 12.83 9.59
C ARG A 149 8.58 11.35 9.92
N LEU A 150 9.83 10.95 9.91
CA LEU A 150 10.27 9.65 10.42
C LEU A 150 10.92 9.89 11.78
N LEU A 151 10.33 9.33 12.84
CA LEU A 151 10.79 9.52 14.19
C LEU A 151 11.38 8.23 14.77
N HIS A 152 12.51 8.36 15.45
CA HIS A 152 13.10 7.25 16.20
C HIS A 152 12.14 6.83 17.33
N GLU A 153 11.76 5.55 17.37
CA GLU A 153 10.72 5.02 18.26
C GLU A 153 10.93 5.38 19.73
N ALA A 154 12.16 5.23 20.24
CA ALA A 154 12.43 5.43 21.65
C ALA A 154 12.68 6.90 22.06
N THR A 155 13.27 7.70 21.16
CA THR A 155 13.68 9.09 21.48
C THR A 155 12.72 10.13 20.91
N GLY A 156 11.90 9.77 19.93
CA GLY A 156 11.03 10.69 19.20
C GLY A 156 11.80 11.75 18.38
N GLN A 157 13.11 11.64 18.23
CA GLN A 157 13.89 12.53 17.36
C GLN A 157 13.72 12.13 15.90
N GLU A 158 13.75 13.11 15.00
CA GLU A 158 13.72 12.82 13.56
C GLU A 158 14.98 12.07 13.16
N VAL A 159 14.81 10.98 12.39
CA VAL A 159 15.93 10.18 11.88
C VAL A 159 16.44 10.76 10.56
N GLY A 160 17.70 10.44 10.23
CA GLY A 160 18.33 10.81 8.96
C GLY A 160 17.81 10.03 7.76
N ASN A 161 18.37 10.35 6.58
CA ASN A 161 18.14 9.54 5.39
C ASN A 161 18.74 8.14 5.58
N ASN A 162 18.10 7.15 4.97
CA ASN A 162 18.46 5.73 5.05
C ASN A 162 18.39 5.14 6.48
N GLU A 163 17.77 5.86 7.41
CA GLU A 163 17.52 5.38 8.77
C GLU A 163 16.04 5.03 8.95
N LYS A 164 15.80 3.91 9.63
CA LYS A 164 14.44 3.42 9.96
C LYS A 164 13.81 4.30 11.05
N GLY A 165 12.61 4.78 10.79
CA GLY A 165 11.82 5.55 11.76
C GLY A 165 10.34 5.21 11.68
N VAL A 166 9.59 5.58 12.71
CA VAL A 166 8.13 5.51 12.71
C VAL A 166 7.58 6.62 11.83
N VAL A 167 6.72 6.27 10.91
CA VAL A 167 6.04 7.23 10.04
C VAL A 167 5.03 8.03 10.86
N THR A 168 5.22 9.34 10.92
CA THR A 168 4.36 10.25 11.69
C THR A 168 3.97 11.46 10.85
N VAL A 169 2.82 12.05 11.17
CA VAL A 169 2.35 13.29 10.56
C VAL A 169 2.28 14.39 11.61
N ILE A 170 2.93 15.50 11.34
CA ILE A 170 2.86 16.69 12.19
C ILE A 170 1.54 17.42 11.89
N PRO A 171 0.69 17.69 12.89
CA PRO A 171 -0.54 18.46 12.68
C PRO A 171 -0.29 19.90 12.19
N PRO A 172 -1.27 20.52 11.51
CA PRO A 172 -2.63 20.03 11.31
C PRO A 172 -2.71 18.91 10.28
N LEU A 173 -3.56 17.90 10.56
CA LEU A 173 -3.84 16.85 9.58
C LEU A 173 -4.67 17.42 8.43
N PRO A 174 -4.51 16.92 7.20
CA PRO A 174 -5.36 17.28 6.08
C PRO A 174 -6.86 17.01 6.34
N PRO A 175 -7.76 17.77 5.73
CA PRO A 175 -9.22 17.67 5.99
C PRO A 175 -9.85 16.29 5.74
N GLY A 176 -9.23 15.44 4.93
CA GLY A 176 -9.69 14.07 4.68
C GLY A 176 -9.40 13.08 5.80
N CYS A 177 -8.56 13.45 6.76
CA CYS A 177 -8.21 12.58 7.88
C CYS A 177 -9.34 12.48 8.89
N MET A 178 -9.42 11.32 9.57
CA MET A 178 -10.34 11.08 10.66
C MET A 178 -10.17 12.13 11.77
N SER A 179 -11.25 12.76 12.17
CA SER A 179 -11.23 13.79 13.22
C SER A 179 -11.41 13.22 14.62
N THR A 180 -12.11 12.09 14.75
CA THR A 180 -12.32 11.37 16.01
C THR A 180 -12.95 9.99 15.77
N VAL A 181 -13.08 9.20 16.83
CA VAL A 181 -13.94 7.99 16.88
C VAL A 181 -15.24 8.35 17.55
N TRP A 182 -16.37 8.04 16.94
CA TRP A 182 -17.71 8.39 17.44
C TRP A 182 -17.91 8.00 18.92
N GLY A 183 -18.18 9.00 19.74
CA GLY A 183 -18.38 8.83 21.18
C GLY A 183 -17.14 8.40 21.96
N GLN A 184 -15.92 8.44 21.38
CA GLN A 184 -14.69 8.00 22.00
C GLN A 184 -13.50 8.92 21.65
N ASP A 185 -13.64 10.23 21.85
CA ASP A 185 -12.61 11.22 21.53
C ASP A 185 -11.28 10.95 22.27
N GLU A 186 -11.36 10.58 23.55
CA GLU A 186 -10.18 10.22 24.34
C GLU A 186 -9.44 9.02 23.75
N ARG A 187 -10.15 8.00 23.32
CA ARG A 187 -9.55 6.84 22.66
C ARG A 187 -8.83 7.22 21.39
N PHE A 188 -9.40 8.11 20.59
CA PHE A 188 -8.75 8.63 19.37
C PHE A 188 -7.42 9.31 19.71
N VAL A 189 -7.42 10.24 20.66
CA VAL A 189 -6.21 10.93 21.09
C VAL A 189 -5.18 9.96 21.68
N GLN A 190 -5.61 9.09 22.58
CA GLN A 190 -4.77 8.08 23.22
C GLN A 190 -4.10 7.14 22.19
N THR A 191 -4.86 6.71 21.19
CA THR A 191 -4.34 5.78 20.18
C THR A 191 -3.33 6.45 19.26
N TYR A 192 -3.65 7.61 18.72
CA TYR A 192 -2.89 8.14 17.58
C TYR A 192 -1.91 9.26 17.95
N PHE A 193 -2.01 9.89 19.12
CA PHE A 193 -1.24 11.10 19.45
C PHE A 193 -0.40 11.00 20.73
N THR A 194 -0.33 9.85 21.38
CA THR A 194 0.42 9.69 22.65
C THR A 194 1.67 8.83 22.52
N SER A 195 1.99 8.33 21.32
CA SER A 195 3.15 7.44 21.12
C SER A 195 4.49 8.10 21.46
N PHE A 196 4.58 9.42 21.34
CA PHE A 196 5.80 10.17 21.62
C PHE A 196 5.57 11.18 22.71
N LYS A 197 6.36 11.06 23.80
CA LYS A 197 6.29 11.97 24.94
C LYS A 197 6.62 13.41 24.46
N ASP A 198 5.85 14.36 24.95
CA ASP A 198 6.01 15.80 24.70
C ASP A 198 5.92 16.21 23.20
N LYS A 199 5.35 15.35 22.36
CA LYS A 199 5.12 15.64 20.94
C LYS A 199 3.70 15.29 20.53
N MET A 200 2.96 16.26 20.01
CA MET A 200 1.68 16.04 19.37
C MET A 200 1.91 15.70 17.91
N VAL A 201 2.02 14.42 17.59
CA VAL A 201 2.17 13.90 16.25
C VAL A 201 1.19 12.75 16.03
N TYR A 202 0.60 12.66 14.87
CA TYR A 202 -0.20 11.50 14.47
C TYR A 202 0.73 10.35 14.12
N THR A 203 0.54 9.19 14.73
CA THR A 203 1.33 7.97 14.50
C THR A 203 0.57 7.04 13.57
N THR A 204 1.20 6.65 12.47
CA THR A 204 0.61 5.70 11.50
C THR A 204 0.74 4.24 11.93
N PHE A 205 1.60 3.95 12.90
CA PHE A 205 2.01 2.59 13.27
C PHE A 205 2.71 1.83 12.15
N ASP A 206 3.34 2.54 11.24
CA ASP A 206 4.16 1.96 10.19
C ASP A 206 5.62 2.40 10.32
N TRP A 207 6.54 1.50 9.98
CA TRP A 207 7.93 1.83 9.79
C TRP A 207 8.18 2.37 8.39
N GLY A 208 9.07 3.32 8.28
CA GLY A 208 9.53 3.85 6.99
C GLY A 208 11.01 4.20 6.98
N ILE A 209 11.53 4.34 5.79
CA ILE A 209 12.85 4.91 5.48
C ILE A 209 12.64 5.98 4.42
N ARG A 210 13.44 7.04 4.46
CA ARG A 210 13.57 8.03 3.39
C ARG A 210 14.98 7.91 2.81
N ASP A 211 15.12 7.72 1.50
CA ASP A 211 16.42 7.67 0.86
C ASP A 211 17.02 9.06 0.59
N ASP A 212 18.23 9.09 0.02
CA ASP A 212 18.94 10.34 -0.27
C ASP A 212 18.30 11.18 -1.37
N ASP A 213 17.47 10.57 -2.22
CA ASP A 213 16.69 11.26 -3.24
C ASP A 213 15.35 11.77 -2.69
N GLY A 214 15.04 11.50 -1.42
CA GLY A 214 13.82 11.92 -0.73
C GLY A 214 12.63 11.00 -0.89
N TYR A 215 12.78 9.84 -1.55
CA TYR A 215 11.72 8.84 -1.68
C TYR A 215 11.53 8.09 -0.37
N TYR A 216 10.26 7.87 -0.03
CA TYR A 216 9.88 7.08 1.15
C TYR A 216 9.64 5.62 0.77
N PHE A 217 9.96 4.71 1.68
CA PHE A 217 9.67 3.29 1.60
C PHE A 217 8.99 2.86 2.89
N ILE A 218 7.87 2.12 2.78
CA ILE A 218 7.13 1.60 3.93
C ILE A 218 7.59 0.18 4.20
N LEU A 219 8.07 -0.06 5.41
CA LEU A 219 8.71 -1.32 5.80
C LEU A 219 7.77 -2.31 6.51
N GLY A 220 6.56 -1.88 6.87
CA GLY A 220 5.57 -2.67 7.59
C GLY A 220 5.15 -2.03 8.91
N ARG A 221 4.34 -2.76 9.70
CA ARG A 221 3.73 -2.27 10.93
C ARG A 221 4.71 -2.25 12.11
N THR A 222 4.58 -1.25 12.99
CA THR A 222 5.36 -1.18 14.23
C THR A 222 4.85 -2.15 15.30
N ASP A 223 3.58 -2.55 15.22
CA ASP A 223 2.92 -3.51 16.10
C ASP A 223 3.01 -4.95 15.60
N ASP A 224 3.43 -5.17 14.34
CA ASP A 224 3.63 -6.49 13.73
C ASP A 224 5.09 -6.93 13.86
N VAL A 225 5.52 -7.13 15.11
CA VAL A 225 6.90 -7.48 15.46
C VAL A 225 6.96 -8.73 16.32
N ILE A 226 8.01 -9.53 16.09
CA ILE A 226 8.33 -10.72 16.87
C ILE A 226 9.48 -10.36 17.82
N ASN A 227 9.27 -10.56 19.12
CA ASN A 227 10.28 -10.26 20.13
C ASN A 227 11.14 -11.51 20.41
N VAL A 228 12.31 -11.57 19.79
CA VAL A 228 13.26 -12.68 19.95
C VAL A 228 14.39 -12.28 20.88
N ALA A 229 14.41 -12.79 22.09
CA ALA A 229 15.45 -12.51 23.08
C ALA A 229 15.75 -11.00 23.27
N GLY A 230 14.70 -10.17 23.24
CA GLY A 230 14.79 -8.71 23.35
C GLY A 230 15.03 -7.97 22.02
N HIS A 231 15.20 -8.67 20.91
CA HIS A 231 15.28 -8.07 19.58
C HIS A 231 13.91 -8.05 18.93
N ARG A 232 13.53 -6.90 18.37
CA ARG A 232 12.26 -6.73 17.61
C ARG A 232 12.50 -6.97 16.12
N LEU A 233 11.95 -8.05 15.61
CA LEU A 233 12.03 -8.44 14.21
C LEU A 233 10.69 -8.15 13.51
N GLY A 234 10.71 -7.40 12.42
CA GLY A 234 9.52 -7.22 11.58
C GLY A 234 9.19 -8.50 10.83
N THR A 235 7.93 -8.94 10.87
CA THR A 235 7.48 -10.12 10.12
C THR A 235 7.75 -9.96 8.64
N ARG A 236 7.49 -8.78 8.10
CA ARG A 236 7.67 -8.45 6.71
C ARG A 236 9.14 -8.55 6.23
N GLU A 237 10.09 -8.10 7.02
CA GLU A 237 11.53 -8.19 6.67
C GLU A 237 11.93 -9.65 6.45
N ILE A 238 11.37 -10.57 7.26
CA ILE A 238 11.60 -12.01 7.13
C ILE A 238 10.83 -12.56 5.93
N GLU A 239 9.59 -12.13 5.71
CA GLU A 239 8.77 -12.53 4.56
C GLU A 239 9.44 -12.14 3.24
N GLU A 240 9.97 -10.94 3.13
CA GLU A 240 10.70 -10.47 1.95
C GLU A 240 11.97 -11.31 1.70
N ALA A 241 12.73 -11.59 2.77
CA ALA A 241 13.92 -12.43 2.67
C ALA A 241 13.59 -13.86 2.20
N VAL A 242 12.52 -14.47 2.73
CA VAL A 242 12.07 -15.82 2.33
C VAL A 242 11.50 -15.81 0.92
N SER A 243 10.69 -14.80 0.57
CA SER A 243 10.06 -14.69 -0.77
C SER A 243 11.05 -14.43 -1.90
N SER A 244 12.27 -13.95 -1.59
CA SER A 244 13.35 -13.81 -2.58
C SER A 244 13.82 -15.15 -3.16
N HIS A 245 13.53 -16.28 -2.48
CA HIS A 245 13.89 -17.58 -2.99
C HIS A 245 13.05 -17.96 -4.24
N PRO A 246 13.67 -18.41 -5.34
CA PRO A 246 12.98 -18.62 -6.63
C PRO A 246 11.81 -19.60 -6.58
N ASN A 247 11.84 -20.58 -5.68
CA ASN A 247 10.81 -21.59 -5.53
C ASN A 247 9.68 -21.23 -4.55
N ILE A 248 9.73 -20.08 -3.89
CA ILE A 248 8.67 -19.63 -2.99
C ILE A 248 7.64 -18.81 -3.77
N ALA A 249 6.37 -19.20 -3.65
CA ALA A 249 5.24 -18.50 -4.26
C ALA A 249 4.62 -17.48 -3.32
N GLU A 250 4.46 -17.85 -2.05
CA GLU A 250 3.86 -17.04 -0.99
C GLU A 250 4.52 -17.40 0.35
N VAL A 251 4.60 -16.44 1.27
CA VAL A 251 5.10 -16.66 2.62
C VAL A 251 4.31 -15.79 3.60
N ALA A 252 4.09 -16.34 4.81
CA ALA A 252 3.59 -15.58 5.95
C ALA A 252 4.45 -15.94 7.17
N VAL A 253 4.82 -14.93 7.96
CA VAL A 253 5.64 -15.10 9.16
C VAL A 253 4.85 -14.69 10.39
N VAL A 254 4.89 -15.54 11.41
CA VAL A 254 4.25 -15.28 12.71
C VAL A 254 5.24 -15.53 13.85
N GLY A 255 5.04 -14.84 14.97
CA GLY A 255 5.76 -15.13 16.21
C GLY A 255 5.11 -16.29 16.94
N ILE A 256 5.87 -17.33 17.24
CA ILE A 256 5.45 -18.42 18.12
C ILE A 256 6.14 -18.30 19.47
N ALA A 257 5.44 -18.68 20.53
CA ALA A 257 5.99 -18.66 21.89
C ALA A 257 7.19 -19.61 22.02
N ASP A 258 8.27 -19.12 22.63
CA ASP A 258 9.48 -19.88 22.95
C ASP A 258 9.85 -19.65 24.44
N GLN A 259 10.13 -20.71 25.16
CA GLN A 259 10.38 -20.64 26.60
C GLN A 259 11.67 -19.89 26.96
N LEU A 260 12.65 -19.86 26.06
CA LEU A 260 13.95 -19.23 26.31
C LEU A 260 14.03 -17.82 25.72
N LYS A 261 13.48 -17.64 24.53
CA LYS A 261 13.62 -16.39 23.73
C LYS A 261 12.39 -15.50 23.78
N GLY A 262 11.31 -15.93 24.46
CA GLY A 262 10.02 -15.27 24.48
C GLY A 262 9.21 -15.60 23.22
N GLN A 263 9.71 -15.26 22.07
CA GLN A 263 9.16 -15.62 20.76
C GLN A 263 10.27 -16.03 19.79
N VAL A 264 9.91 -16.82 18.78
CA VAL A 264 10.74 -17.10 17.59
C VAL A 264 9.89 -16.98 16.34
N PRO A 265 10.47 -16.53 15.21
CA PRO A 265 9.74 -16.44 13.95
C PRO A 265 9.49 -17.85 13.37
N MET A 266 8.29 -18.06 12.88
CA MET A 266 7.92 -19.21 12.08
C MET A 266 7.38 -18.75 10.73
N ALA A 267 8.01 -19.21 9.65
CA ALA A 267 7.58 -18.91 8.29
C ALA A 267 6.73 -20.07 7.74
N PHE A 268 5.57 -19.75 7.21
CA PHE A 268 4.74 -20.65 6.41
C PHE A 268 4.93 -20.27 4.94
N ALA A 269 5.51 -21.17 4.17
CA ALA A 269 5.85 -20.89 2.78
C ALA A 269 5.11 -21.84 1.82
N VAL A 270 4.54 -21.28 0.77
CA VAL A 270 3.97 -22.01 -0.36
C VAL A 270 5.02 -22.12 -1.45
N VAL A 271 5.37 -23.34 -1.82
CA VAL A 271 6.34 -23.60 -2.89
C VAL A 271 5.66 -23.59 -4.27
N LYS A 272 6.37 -23.07 -5.28
CA LYS A 272 5.92 -23.10 -6.69
C LYS A 272 5.98 -24.51 -7.27
N ASP A 273 7.04 -25.22 -6.96
CA ASP A 273 7.29 -26.60 -7.42
C ASP A 273 7.62 -27.50 -6.23
N PRO A 274 6.67 -28.35 -5.79
CA PRO A 274 6.89 -29.26 -4.66
C PRO A 274 7.99 -30.31 -4.88
N SER A 275 8.41 -30.54 -6.13
CA SER A 275 9.50 -31.48 -6.44
C SER A 275 10.89 -30.90 -6.19
N ARG A 276 11.00 -29.60 -5.87
CA ARG A 276 12.25 -28.87 -5.63
C ARG A 276 12.41 -28.43 -4.17
N THR A 277 11.85 -29.16 -3.24
CA THR A 277 12.05 -28.94 -1.79
C THR A 277 13.31 -29.62 -1.30
#